data_78e269f0ff1e4f92e9a11c76b41af055
#
_entry.id   78e269f0ff1e4f92e9a11c76b41af055
#
_cell.length_a   1.000
_cell.length_b   1.000
_cell.length_c   1.000
_cell.angle_alpha   90.00
_cell.angle_beta   90.00
_cell.angle_gamma   90.00
#
_symmetry.space_group_name_H-M   'P 1'
#
loop_
_entity.id
_entity.type
_entity.pdbx_description
1 polymer ?
#
loop_
_entity_poly.entity_id
_entity_poly.type
_entity_poly.pdbx_seq_one_letter_code
_entity_poly.pdbx_strand_id
1 'polypeptide(L)'
;MKVTVLHGSPKGEMSVTMQYVRYLEKKMPEHVWTVEQTASQISKLERDVHAFEEIISKVKEADIVLWSFPLYHLLVPAQMKRFIELVHERGAADSFFGKYAAAIMTSIHYYDHTARNYIHAVSEDLGMRFSGAFTPAMSDIKKEQTRKDILCFMRRAVGDCAEKRALPVSFPRLRESAFGYRPQPPAAKTDASGLKVRIIYDGSVATNAAEMAERLHAQFGSAEMADLSGIDIRGGCLGCLKCGAKNVCAYDGSDGFRPVFEKMVVDADVVFFVGTLRDRYLSAKFKQFFDRSFYRNHKAVFEGKQIGWLVSGPLGQVPNLRQIMEAYADVSRGNIAGIVSDESGDSAFIDAQITALAERAVYFARQGYIAPSTFLGDAGRRLFRDEIWAGMRIIFEEDYRYFKKTW
;
A
#
# COMPACT_ATOMS: atom_id res chain seq x y z
N MET A 1 -3.71 23.02 -22.46
CA MET A 1 -3.90 22.60 -21.06
C MET A 1 -2.55 22.47 -20.38
N LYS A 2 -2.48 22.85 -19.09
CA LYS A 2 -1.32 22.59 -18.23
C LYS A 2 -1.52 21.24 -17.52
N VAL A 3 -0.65 20.28 -17.77
CA VAL A 3 -0.68 18.95 -17.16
C VAL A 3 0.48 18.81 -16.19
N THR A 4 0.19 18.70 -14.90
CA THR A 4 1.22 18.43 -13.90
C THR A 4 1.21 16.93 -13.57
N VAL A 5 2.33 16.28 -13.85
CA VAL A 5 2.54 14.85 -13.56
C VAL A 5 3.18 14.69 -12.20
N LEU A 6 2.50 14.02 -11.27
CA LEU A 6 3.05 13.64 -9.98
C LEU A 6 3.60 12.20 -10.11
N HIS A 7 4.93 12.10 -10.31
CA HIS A 7 5.57 10.82 -10.59
C HIS A 7 5.96 10.09 -9.31
N GLY A 8 5.23 9.02 -9.03
CA GLY A 8 5.33 8.21 -7.81
C GLY A 8 6.26 6.99 -7.90
N SER A 9 7.17 6.94 -8.86
CA SER A 9 8.16 5.87 -8.92
C SER A 9 9.46 6.24 -8.20
N PRO A 10 9.97 5.40 -7.30
CA PRO A 10 11.29 5.63 -6.70
C PRO A 10 12.45 5.55 -7.69
N LYS A 11 12.23 5.01 -8.90
CA LYS A 11 13.21 4.95 -10.00
C LYS A 11 13.32 6.26 -10.79
N GLY A 12 12.45 7.24 -10.54
CA GLY A 12 12.43 8.50 -11.27
C GLY A 12 12.35 8.29 -12.79
N GLU A 13 13.20 8.96 -13.55
CA GLU A 13 13.23 8.92 -15.01
C GLU A 13 13.47 7.50 -15.60
N MET A 14 14.09 6.61 -14.84
CA MET A 14 14.33 5.23 -15.29
C MET A 14 13.10 4.32 -15.11
N SER A 15 12.00 4.84 -14.63
CA SER A 15 10.76 4.09 -14.44
C SER A 15 10.11 3.73 -15.78
N VAL A 16 9.58 2.51 -15.87
CA VAL A 16 8.75 2.11 -17.03
C VAL A 16 7.53 3.01 -17.16
N THR A 17 6.90 3.39 -16.04
CA THR A 17 5.74 4.28 -16.05
C THR A 17 6.10 5.66 -16.62
N MET A 18 7.32 6.15 -16.37
CA MET A 18 7.80 7.41 -16.95
C MET A 18 7.90 7.34 -18.49
N GLN A 19 8.17 6.18 -19.07
CA GLN A 19 8.22 6.04 -20.54
C GLN A 19 6.84 6.32 -21.18
N TYR A 20 5.76 5.97 -20.50
CA TYR A 20 4.40 6.31 -20.95
C TYR A 20 4.15 7.83 -20.88
N VAL A 21 4.61 8.49 -19.82
CA VAL A 21 4.53 9.96 -19.68
C VAL A 21 5.31 10.65 -20.80
N ARG A 22 6.57 10.24 -21.02
CA ARG A 22 7.43 10.81 -22.08
C ARG A 22 6.85 10.58 -23.48
N TYR A 23 6.17 9.44 -23.68
CA TYR A 23 5.45 9.20 -24.93
C TYR A 23 4.28 10.18 -25.13
N LEU A 24 3.51 10.46 -24.07
CA LEU A 24 2.42 11.45 -24.12
C LEU A 24 2.94 12.85 -24.40
N GLU A 25 3.97 13.32 -23.68
CA GLU A 25 4.61 14.61 -23.91
C GLU A 25 5.00 14.78 -25.40
N LYS A 26 5.65 13.76 -25.97
CA LYS A 26 6.07 13.79 -27.37
C LYS A 26 4.92 13.80 -28.35
N LYS A 27 3.79 13.16 -28.03
CA LYS A 27 2.65 12.97 -28.95
C LYS A 27 1.53 13.99 -28.78
N MET A 28 1.59 14.78 -27.71
CA MET A 28 0.63 15.86 -27.39
C MET A 28 1.39 17.15 -27.03
N PRO A 29 2.25 17.66 -27.95
CA PRO A 29 3.11 18.82 -27.68
C PRO A 29 2.34 20.15 -27.57
N GLU A 30 1.06 20.16 -27.93
CA GLU A 30 0.16 21.30 -27.77
C GLU A 30 -0.24 21.58 -26.31
N HIS A 31 0.14 20.70 -25.38
CA HIS A 31 -0.08 20.87 -23.94
C HIS A 31 1.23 21.19 -23.23
N VAL A 32 1.13 21.93 -22.12
CA VAL A 32 2.28 22.22 -21.26
C VAL A 32 2.39 21.12 -20.21
N TRP A 33 3.48 20.38 -20.26
CA TRP A 33 3.74 19.27 -19.35
C TRP A 33 4.76 19.69 -18.29
N THR A 34 4.47 19.43 -17.02
CA THR A 34 5.39 19.59 -15.91
C THR A 34 5.48 18.27 -15.16
N VAL A 35 6.67 17.72 -14.98
CA VAL A 35 6.87 16.43 -14.31
C VAL A 35 7.58 16.64 -12.98
N GLU A 36 6.89 16.29 -11.90
CA GLU A 36 7.37 16.38 -10.54
C GLU A 36 7.69 14.99 -9.95
N GLN A 37 8.94 14.83 -9.51
CA GLN A 37 9.47 13.58 -9.00
C GLN A 37 9.13 13.40 -7.51
N THR A 38 7.89 13.04 -7.19
CA THR A 38 7.42 12.98 -5.79
C THR A 38 8.04 11.84 -5.00
N ALA A 39 8.18 10.65 -5.60
CA ALA A 39 8.67 9.47 -4.88
C ALA A 39 10.19 9.41 -4.77
N SER A 40 10.92 9.68 -5.85
CA SER A 40 12.41 9.61 -5.82
C SER A 40 13.03 10.71 -4.95
N GLN A 41 12.31 11.79 -4.69
CA GLN A 41 12.74 12.91 -3.86
C GLN A 41 12.05 12.98 -2.49
N ILE A 42 11.28 11.96 -2.09
CA ILE A 42 10.45 12.02 -0.89
C ILE A 42 11.21 12.46 0.36
N SER A 43 12.42 11.95 0.59
CA SER A 43 13.24 12.33 1.75
C SER A 43 13.68 13.80 1.73
N LYS A 44 13.79 14.42 0.55
CA LYS A 44 14.00 15.88 0.43
C LYS A 44 12.70 16.60 0.78
N LEU A 45 11.58 16.15 0.21
CA LEU A 45 10.27 16.79 0.42
C LEU A 45 9.82 16.74 1.88
N GLU A 46 10.18 15.71 2.63
CA GLU A 46 9.90 15.62 4.07
C GLU A 46 10.65 16.67 4.88
N ARG A 47 11.90 16.95 4.53
CA ARG A 47 12.79 17.85 5.31
C ARG A 47 12.74 19.29 4.84
N ASP A 48 12.46 19.51 3.57
CA ASP A 48 12.51 20.82 2.91
C ASP A 48 11.08 21.22 2.51
N VAL A 49 10.51 22.14 3.29
CA VAL A 49 9.16 22.67 3.05
C VAL A 49 9.09 23.43 1.73
N HIS A 50 10.14 24.18 1.36
CA HIS A 50 10.17 24.94 0.11
C HIS A 50 10.15 24.01 -1.11
N ALA A 51 10.92 22.90 -1.08
CA ALA A 51 10.90 21.92 -2.16
C ALA A 51 9.50 21.28 -2.32
N PHE A 52 8.78 21.08 -1.23
CA PHE A 52 7.40 20.61 -1.28
C PHE A 52 6.47 21.69 -1.86
N GLU A 53 6.58 22.95 -1.40
CA GLU A 53 5.76 24.05 -1.87
C GLU A 53 5.97 24.35 -3.36
N GLU A 54 7.18 24.16 -3.90
CA GLU A 54 7.47 24.26 -5.34
C GLU A 54 6.61 23.26 -6.13
N ILE A 55 6.50 22.02 -5.69
CA ILE A 55 5.63 21.01 -6.33
C ILE A 55 4.16 21.44 -6.22
N ILE A 56 3.73 21.88 -5.04
CA ILE A 56 2.35 22.33 -4.83
C ILE A 56 2.01 23.56 -5.68
N SER A 57 2.96 24.46 -5.92
CA SER A 57 2.74 25.61 -6.83
C SER A 57 2.44 25.14 -8.27
N LYS A 58 3.13 24.09 -8.76
CA LYS A 58 2.85 23.50 -10.07
C LYS A 58 1.48 22.80 -10.11
N VAL A 59 1.07 22.18 -9.01
CA VAL A 59 -0.28 21.63 -8.89
C VAL A 59 -1.33 22.74 -8.94
N LYS A 60 -1.11 23.88 -8.24
CA LYS A 60 -2.03 25.03 -8.29
C LYS A 60 -2.24 25.57 -9.71
N GLU A 61 -1.18 25.60 -10.51
CA GLU A 61 -1.23 26.07 -11.89
C GLU A 61 -1.83 25.06 -12.89
N ALA A 62 -1.92 23.79 -12.51
CA ALA A 62 -2.39 22.73 -13.40
C ALA A 62 -3.89 22.81 -13.69
N ASP A 63 -4.26 22.46 -14.91
CA ASP A 63 -5.64 22.12 -15.29
C ASP A 63 -5.92 20.64 -14.96
N ILE A 64 -4.92 19.78 -15.19
CA ILE A 64 -4.99 18.33 -14.99
C ILE A 64 -3.81 17.87 -14.13
N VAL A 65 -4.09 17.07 -13.11
CA VAL A 65 -3.09 16.34 -12.32
C VAL A 65 -3.04 14.91 -12.83
N LEU A 66 -1.88 14.49 -13.33
CA LEU A 66 -1.65 13.11 -13.77
C LEU A 66 -0.82 12.35 -12.75
N TRP A 67 -1.46 11.42 -12.05
CA TRP A 67 -0.78 10.47 -11.17
C TRP A 67 -0.05 9.41 -12.02
N SER A 68 1.25 9.23 -11.82
CA SER A 68 2.06 8.30 -12.62
C SER A 68 2.92 7.44 -11.72
N PHE A 69 2.64 6.13 -11.60
CA PHE A 69 3.33 5.26 -10.64
C PHE A 69 3.32 3.78 -11.05
N PRO A 70 4.32 2.98 -10.63
CA PRO A 70 4.24 1.52 -10.68
C PRO A 70 3.43 0.98 -9.49
N LEU A 71 2.76 -0.16 -9.67
CA LEU A 71 2.15 -0.89 -8.57
C LEU A 71 3.22 -1.54 -7.70
N TYR A 72 3.22 -1.26 -6.40
CA TYR A 72 4.04 -1.95 -5.40
C TYR A 72 3.13 -2.53 -4.32
N HIS A 73 3.27 -3.82 -4.04
CA HIS A 73 2.46 -4.49 -3.01
C HIS A 73 1.01 -3.99 -2.98
N LEU A 74 0.28 -4.21 -4.08
CA LEU A 74 -1.17 -3.97 -4.22
C LEU A 74 -1.61 -2.49 -4.16
N LEU A 75 -0.66 -1.53 -4.09
CA LEU A 75 -0.96 -0.09 -3.94
C LEU A 75 0.10 0.77 -4.64
N VAL A 76 -0.01 2.09 -4.50
CA VAL A 76 1.07 3.03 -4.86
C VAL A 76 2.33 2.74 -4.04
N PRO A 77 3.55 3.07 -4.52
CA PRO A 77 4.78 2.94 -3.71
C PRO A 77 4.69 3.75 -2.41
N ALA A 78 5.35 3.26 -1.36
CA ALA A 78 5.35 3.91 -0.04
C ALA A 78 5.78 5.38 -0.10
N GLN A 79 6.71 5.71 -0.99
CA GLN A 79 7.18 7.08 -1.19
C GLN A 79 6.07 8.00 -1.73
N MET A 80 5.25 7.49 -2.67
CA MET A 80 4.10 8.24 -3.18
C MET A 80 3.00 8.37 -2.12
N LYS A 81 2.75 7.28 -1.38
CA LYS A 81 1.83 7.29 -0.24
C LYS A 81 2.24 8.36 0.77
N ARG A 82 3.54 8.48 1.07
CA ARG A 82 4.08 9.50 1.97
C ARG A 82 3.90 10.92 1.43
N PHE A 83 4.05 11.13 0.12
CA PHE A 83 3.75 12.42 -0.50
C PHE A 83 2.28 12.81 -0.31
N ILE A 84 1.35 11.86 -0.48
CA ILE A 84 -0.09 12.11 -0.26
C ILE A 84 -0.36 12.49 1.21
N GLU A 85 0.28 11.81 2.17
CA GLU A 85 0.19 12.20 3.60
C GLU A 85 0.72 13.62 3.84
N LEU A 86 1.86 13.99 3.23
CA LEU A 86 2.41 15.35 3.34
C LEU A 86 1.46 16.40 2.81
N VAL A 87 0.69 16.11 1.74
CA VAL A 87 -0.34 17.03 1.21
C VAL A 87 -1.37 17.35 2.30
N HIS A 88 -1.82 16.36 3.06
CA HIS A 88 -2.77 16.55 4.15
C HIS A 88 -2.11 17.20 5.37
N GLU A 89 -0.97 16.69 5.82
CA GLU A 89 -0.24 17.18 7.01
C GLU A 89 0.16 18.65 6.90
N ARG A 90 0.45 19.14 5.69
CA ARG A 90 0.86 20.51 5.42
C ARG A 90 -0.28 21.42 4.92
N GLY A 91 -1.53 20.94 4.99
CA GLY A 91 -2.69 21.74 4.60
C GLY A 91 -2.74 22.12 3.11
N ALA A 92 -2.12 21.31 2.23
CA ALA A 92 -2.01 21.63 0.80
C ALA A 92 -3.17 21.06 -0.05
N ALA A 93 -4.15 20.39 0.56
CA ALA A 93 -5.27 19.72 -0.11
C ALA A 93 -6.06 20.65 -1.04
N ASP A 94 -6.30 21.90 -0.63
CA ASP A 94 -7.05 22.89 -1.42
C ASP A 94 -6.38 23.22 -2.76
N SER A 95 -5.07 22.95 -2.90
CA SER A 95 -4.35 23.14 -4.16
C SER A 95 -4.82 22.21 -5.29
N PHE A 96 -5.48 21.13 -4.93
CA PHE A 96 -6.02 20.12 -5.84
C PHE A 96 -7.51 20.36 -6.18
N PHE A 97 -8.20 21.11 -5.37
CA PHE A 97 -9.65 21.29 -5.47
C PHE A 97 -10.09 21.80 -6.86
N GLY A 98 -11.12 21.14 -7.41
CA GLY A 98 -11.74 21.51 -8.68
C GLY A 98 -10.95 21.13 -9.93
N LYS A 99 -9.74 20.56 -9.81
CA LYS A 99 -8.92 20.10 -10.94
C LYS A 99 -9.42 18.79 -11.50
N TYR A 100 -9.02 18.46 -12.73
CA TYR A 100 -9.21 17.13 -13.29
C TYR A 100 -8.01 16.25 -12.92
N ALA A 101 -8.29 14.96 -12.70
CA ALA A 101 -7.27 13.98 -12.38
C ALA A 101 -7.37 12.77 -13.30
N ALA A 102 -6.23 12.22 -13.66
CA ALA A 102 -6.11 10.94 -14.35
C ALA A 102 -4.94 10.15 -13.76
N ALA A 103 -4.88 8.85 -13.99
CA ALA A 103 -3.77 8.03 -13.52
C ALA A 103 -3.18 7.14 -14.62
N ILE A 104 -1.87 6.95 -14.60
CA ILE A 104 -1.14 5.92 -15.35
C ILE A 104 -0.42 5.04 -14.36
N MET A 105 -0.71 3.74 -14.40
CA MET A 105 -0.17 2.79 -13.46
C MET A 105 0.33 1.54 -14.20
N THR A 106 1.60 1.17 -14.02
CA THR A 106 2.16 -0.04 -14.63
C THR A 106 2.24 -1.19 -13.64
N SER A 107 1.82 -2.38 -14.04
CA SER A 107 1.78 -3.59 -13.21
C SER A 107 1.93 -4.87 -14.05
N ILE A 108 1.74 -6.01 -13.43
CA ILE A 108 1.48 -7.30 -14.08
C ILE A 108 0.00 -7.71 -13.92
N HIS A 109 -0.87 -6.76 -13.63
CA HIS A 109 -2.31 -6.91 -13.41
C HIS A 109 -2.74 -7.69 -12.17
N TYR A 110 -1.82 -8.02 -11.26
CA TYR A 110 -2.18 -8.64 -10.00
C TYR A 110 -2.64 -7.60 -8.99
N TYR A 111 -3.93 -7.61 -8.64
CA TYR A 111 -4.57 -6.63 -7.73
C TYR A 111 -4.30 -5.15 -8.10
N ASP A 112 -4.18 -4.84 -9.38
CA ASP A 112 -3.99 -3.47 -9.83
C ASP A 112 -5.24 -2.60 -9.58
N HIS A 113 -6.42 -3.20 -9.52
CA HIS A 113 -7.67 -2.52 -9.19
C HIS A 113 -7.63 -1.87 -7.79
N THR A 114 -6.91 -2.45 -6.81
CA THR A 114 -6.82 -1.85 -5.47
C THR A 114 -6.04 -0.55 -5.47
N ALA A 115 -4.96 -0.46 -6.23
CA ALA A 115 -4.21 0.80 -6.39
C ALA A 115 -4.97 1.83 -7.24
N ARG A 116 -5.71 1.38 -8.28
CA ARG A 116 -6.60 2.23 -9.06
C ARG A 116 -7.71 2.84 -8.19
N ASN A 117 -8.39 2.01 -7.40
CA ASN A 117 -9.44 2.47 -6.49
C ASN A 117 -8.90 3.42 -5.43
N TYR A 118 -7.71 3.15 -4.89
CA TYR A 118 -7.04 4.02 -3.93
C TYR A 118 -6.77 5.41 -4.52
N ILE A 119 -6.10 5.50 -5.68
CA ILE A 119 -5.75 6.81 -6.25
C ILE A 119 -6.99 7.57 -6.77
N HIS A 120 -8.02 6.86 -7.22
CA HIS A 120 -9.31 7.45 -7.55
C HIS A 120 -9.94 8.09 -6.29
N ALA A 121 -10.04 7.33 -5.19
CA ALA A 121 -10.63 7.81 -3.95
C ALA A 121 -9.82 8.99 -3.36
N VAL A 122 -8.49 8.92 -3.35
CA VAL A 122 -7.62 10.03 -2.94
C VAL A 122 -7.85 11.27 -3.81
N SER A 123 -8.01 11.10 -5.13
CA SER A 123 -8.30 12.22 -6.03
C SER A 123 -9.62 12.90 -5.66
N GLU A 124 -10.65 12.13 -5.37
CA GLU A 124 -11.96 12.66 -4.96
C GLU A 124 -11.93 13.28 -3.56
N ASP A 125 -11.18 12.71 -2.61
CA ASP A 125 -10.96 13.29 -1.27
C ASP A 125 -10.27 14.66 -1.34
N LEU A 126 -9.36 14.84 -2.31
CA LEU A 126 -8.71 16.13 -2.61
C LEU A 126 -9.62 17.08 -3.42
N GLY A 127 -10.86 16.70 -3.70
CA GLY A 127 -11.83 17.53 -4.44
C GLY A 127 -11.60 17.58 -5.95
N MET A 128 -10.82 16.66 -6.52
CA MET A 128 -10.61 16.57 -7.96
C MET A 128 -11.71 15.78 -8.65
N ARG A 129 -11.84 15.97 -9.96
CA ARG A 129 -12.70 15.20 -10.86
C ARG A 129 -11.88 14.12 -11.55
N PHE A 130 -12.11 12.86 -11.23
CA PHE A 130 -11.30 11.76 -11.73
C PHE A 130 -11.80 11.23 -13.07
N SER A 131 -11.03 11.45 -14.17
CA SER A 131 -11.37 11.01 -15.53
C SER A 131 -11.09 9.52 -15.78
N GLY A 132 -10.28 8.87 -14.93
CA GLY A 132 -9.99 7.45 -15.04
C GLY A 132 -8.53 7.08 -14.88
N ALA A 133 -8.24 5.78 -15.05
CA ALA A 133 -6.88 5.26 -14.98
C ALA A 133 -6.55 4.39 -16.20
N PHE A 134 -5.32 4.50 -16.70
CA PHE A 134 -4.74 3.64 -17.71
C PHE A 134 -3.71 2.72 -17.04
N THR A 135 -3.93 1.40 -17.15
CA THR A 135 -3.19 0.39 -16.37
C THR A 135 -2.52 -0.65 -17.27
N PRO A 136 -1.52 -0.28 -18.10
CA PRO A 136 -0.85 -1.23 -18.97
C PRO A 136 0.12 -2.13 -18.24
N ALA A 137 0.43 -3.30 -18.80
CA ALA A 137 1.56 -4.10 -18.36
C ALA A 137 2.89 -3.38 -18.67
N MET A 138 3.95 -3.72 -17.91
CA MET A 138 5.25 -3.06 -18.03
C MET A 138 5.82 -3.08 -19.46
N SER A 139 5.61 -4.16 -20.21
CA SER A 139 6.13 -4.31 -21.57
C SER A 139 5.24 -3.73 -22.68
N ASP A 140 4.02 -3.34 -22.34
CA ASP A 140 2.98 -3.03 -23.32
C ASP A 140 3.21 -1.76 -24.13
N ILE A 141 4.08 -0.85 -23.66
CA ILE A 141 4.46 0.35 -24.43
C ILE A 141 5.07 -0.01 -25.79
N LYS A 142 5.62 -1.22 -25.95
CA LYS A 142 6.14 -1.71 -27.23
C LYS A 142 5.03 -2.03 -28.24
N LYS A 143 3.81 -2.31 -27.78
CA LYS A 143 2.67 -2.64 -28.60
C LYS A 143 2.06 -1.37 -29.22
N GLU A 144 1.78 -1.41 -30.51
CA GLU A 144 1.16 -0.29 -31.23
C GLU A 144 -0.22 0.05 -30.66
N GLN A 145 -1.03 -0.98 -30.38
CA GLN A 145 -2.36 -0.80 -29.83
C GLN A 145 -2.31 -0.07 -28.48
N THR A 146 -1.44 -0.46 -27.55
CA THR A 146 -1.30 0.20 -26.27
C THR A 146 -0.91 1.67 -26.42
N ARG A 147 -0.08 2.00 -27.41
CA ARG A 147 0.27 3.40 -27.73
C ARG A 147 -0.89 4.20 -28.29
N LYS A 148 -1.80 3.58 -29.04
CA LYS A 148 -3.05 4.20 -29.49
C LYS A 148 -4.01 4.40 -28.31
N ASP A 149 -4.15 3.38 -27.47
CA ASP A 149 -5.07 3.40 -26.34
C ASP A 149 -4.72 4.46 -25.30
N ILE A 150 -3.43 4.63 -24.95
CA ILE A 150 -3.02 5.68 -24.01
C ILE A 150 -3.26 7.10 -24.55
N LEU A 151 -3.09 7.29 -25.87
CA LEU A 151 -3.43 8.57 -26.51
C LEU A 151 -4.93 8.82 -26.49
N CYS A 152 -5.74 7.81 -26.78
CA CYS A 152 -7.19 7.90 -26.67
C CYS A 152 -7.62 8.26 -25.24
N PHE A 153 -7.07 7.56 -24.23
CA PHE A 153 -7.30 7.82 -22.83
C PHE A 153 -6.96 9.25 -22.43
N MET A 154 -5.75 9.72 -22.78
CA MET A 154 -5.32 11.07 -22.37
C MET A 154 -6.09 12.18 -23.08
N ARG A 155 -6.41 12.00 -24.39
CA ARG A 155 -7.28 12.93 -25.13
C ARG A 155 -8.66 13.03 -24.50
N ARG A 156 -9.19 11.92 -23.98
CA ARG A 156 -10.47 11.93 -23.26
C ARG A 156 -10.37 12.76 -21.98
N ALA A 157 -9.32 12.56 -21.15
CA ALA A 157 -9.11 13.34 -19.94
C ALA A 157 -8.95 14.84 -20.21
N VAL A 158 -8.22 15.19 -21.29
CA VAL A 158 -8.09 16.57 -21.78
C VAL A 158 -9.45 17.13 -22.22
N GLY A 159 -10.24 16.36 -22.95
CA GLY A 159 -11.60 16.73 -23.39
C GLY A 159 -12.54 16.96 -22.21
N ASP A 160 -12.50 16.08 -21.19
CA ASP A 160 -13.30 16.24 -19.98
C ASP A 160 -12.99 17.58 -19.27
N CYS A 161 -11.70 17.94 -19.21
CA CYS A 161 -11.25 19.20 -18.62
C CYS A 161 -11.66 20.40 -19.49
N ALA A 162 -11.43 20.33 -20.80
CA ALA A 162 -11.74 21.43 -21.74
C ALA A 162 -13.22 21.79 -21.75
N GLU A 163 -14.06 20.78 -21.73
CA GLU A 163 -15.52 20.93 -21.75
C GLU A 163 -16.13 21.08 -20.36
N LYS A 164 -15.28 21.08 -19.30
CA LYS A 164 -15.72 21.18 -17.89
C LYS A 164 -16.79 20.15 -17.52
N ARG A 165 -16.65 18.92 -18.05
CA ARG A 165 -17.65 17.86 -17.85
C ARG A 165 -17.76 17.49 -16.37
N ALA A 166 -19.00 17.34 -15.91
CA ALA A 166 -19.28 16.72 -14.62
C ALA A 166 -18.91 15.24 -14.70
N LEU A 167 -18.11 14.77 -13.76
CA LEU A 167 -17.74 13.36 -13.63
C LEU A 167 -18.43 12.80 -12.36
N PRO A 168 -18.81 11.51 -12.38
CA PRO A 168 -19.42 10.90 -11.20
C PRO A 168 -18.42 10.84 -10.03
N VAL A 169 -18.91 11.01 -8.82
CA VAL A 169 -18.16 10.76 -7.58
C VAL A 169 -18.44 9.32 -7.17
N SER A 170 -17.38 8.52 -7.07
CA SER A 170 -17.47 7.08 -6.75
C SER A 170 -17.17 6.76 -5.30
N PHE A 171 -16.42 7.63 -4.63
CA PHE A 171 -15.96 7.44 -3.26
C PHE A 171 -16.42 8.61 -2.38
N PRO A 172 -17.50 8.43 -1.56
CA PRO A 172 -17.93 9.48 -0.64
C PRO A 172 -16.81 9.79 0.38
N ARG A 173 -16.77 11.04 0.85
CA ARG A 173 -15.81 11.46 1.89
C ARG A 173 -15.95 10.59 3.12
N LEU A 174 -14.80 10.23 3.70
CA LEU A 174 -14.77 9.46 4.94
C LEU A 174 -15.37 10.28 6.08
N ARG A 175 -16.17 9.62 6.90
CA ARG A 175 -16.70 10.18 8.14
C ARG A 175 -15.82 9.68 9.27
N GLU A 176 -14.99 10.54 9.81
CA GLU A 176 -14.16 10.24 10.99
C GLU A 176 -15.03 10.29 12.26
N SER A 177 -14.67 9.45 13.22
CA SER A 177 -15.25 9.44 14.56
C SER A 177 -14.31 10.14 15.53
N ALA A 178 -14.86 11.00 16.39
CA ALA A 178 -14.11 11.60 17.50
C ALA A 178 -14.01 10.66 18.72
N PHE A 179 -14.31 9.39 18.55
CA PHE A 179 -14.30 8.41 19.62
C PHE A 179 -12.88 8.16 20.16
N GLY A 180 -12.71 8.29 21.49
CA GLY A 180 -11.49 7.90 22.21
C GLY A 180 -11.66 6.53 22.88
N TYR A 181 -10.95 5.54 22.39
CA TYR A 181 -10.96 4.20 22.97
C TYR A 181 -10.28 4.18 24.35
N ARG A 182 -10.96 3.56 25.31
CA ARG A 182 -10.48 3.41 26.71
C ARG A 182 -10.53 1.94 27.10
N PRO A 183 -9.44 1.21 26.87
CA PRO A 183 -9.38 -0.22 27.13
C PRO A 183 -9.50 -0.55 28.60
N GLN A 184 -10.13 -1.68 28.91
CA GLN A 184 -10.07 -2.32 30.22
C GLN A 184 -9.07 -3.49 30.19
N PRO A 185 -8.40 -3.78 31.30
CA PRO A 185 -7.57 -4.97 31.39
C PRO A 185 -8.38 -6.24 31.05
N PRO A 186 -7.79 -7.23 30.39
CA PRO A 186 -8.48 -8.48 30.11
C PRO A 186 -8.84 -9.23 31.39
N ALA A 187 -10.05 -9.78 31.46
CA ALA A 187 -10.50 -10.58 32.61
C ALA A 187 -9.69 -11.88 32.76
N ALA A 188 -9.24 -12.44 31.64
CA ALA A 188 -8.33 -13.59 31.59
C ALA A 188 -7.40 -13.43 30.38
N LYS A 189 -6.16 -13.90 30.52
CA LYS A 189 -5.20 -13.94 29.41
C LYS A 189 -5.45 -15.13 28.51
N THR A 190 -5.21 -14.96 27.21
CA THR A 190 -5.19 -16.05 26.24
C THR A 190 -3.88 -16.82 26.37
N ASP A 191 -3.99 -18.12 26.67
CA ASP A 191 -2.82 -18.99 26.70
C ASP A 191 -2.28 -19.23 25.29
N ALA A 192 -1.12 -18.67 25.00
CA ALA A 192 -0.39 -18.84 23.74
C ALA A 192 0.93 -19.60 23.96
N SER A 193 1.02 -20.43 25.02
CA SER A 193 2.23 -21.23 25.30
C SER A 193 2.63 -22.07 24.09
N GLY A 194 3.90 -22.09 23.75
CA GLY A 194 4.45 -22.77 22.58
C GLY A 194 4.28 -22.05 21.25
N LEU A 195 3.59 -20.90 21.20
CA LEU A 195 3.42 -20.10 19.99
C LEU A 195 4.18 -18.78 20.07
N LYS A 196 4.78 -18.37 18.95
CA LYS A 196 5.43 -17.07 18.78
C LYS A 196 4.40 -16.06 18.30
N VAL A 197 3.81 -15.32 19.23
CA VAL A 197 2.84 -14.26 18.96
C VAL A 197 3.58 -12.93 18.81
N ARG A 198 3.35 -12.21 17.73
CA ARG A 198 3.99 -10.95 17.38
C ARG A 198 2.95 -9.87 17.10
N ILE A 199 3.18 -8.67 17.59
CA ILE A 199 2.33 -7.50 17.38
C ILE A 199 3.20 -6.41 16.75
N ILE A 200 2.79 -5.92 15.58
CA ILE A 200 3.46 -4.83 14.87
C ILE A 200 2.48 -3.68 14.78
N TYR A 201 2.87 -2.51 15.31
CA TYR A 201 2.02 -1.33 15.29
C TYR A 201 2.79 -0.08 14.83
N ASP A 202 2.09 0.98 14.48
CA ASP A 202 2.67 2.27 14.14
C ASP A 202 2.24 3.31 15.17
N GLY A 203 3.14 3.62 16.09
CA GLY A 203 2.96 4.62 17.15
C GLY A 203 3.27 6.06 16.72
N SER A 204 3.54 6.32 15.43
CA SER A 204 3.88 7.66 14.94
C SER A 204 2.75 8.69 15.07
N VAL A 205 1.53 8.22 15.29
CA VAL A 205 0.35 9.08 15.45
C VAL A 205 -0.42 8.67 16.70
N ALA A 206 -0.71 9.65 17.57
CA ALA A 206 -1.55 9.43 18.73
C ALA A 206 -3.00 9.20 18.29
N THR A 207 -3.41 7.94 18.26
CA THR A 207 -4.76 7.46 17.91
C THR A 207 -5.12 6.27 18.78
N ASN A 208 -6.36 5.79 18.64
CA ASN A 208 -6.79 4.58 19.34
C ASN A 208 -5.96 3.31 18.98
N ALA A 209 -5.18 3.34 17.89
CA ALA A 209 -4.36 2.19 17.48
C ALA A 209 -3.32 1.80 18.52
N ALA A 210 -2.70 2.76 19.21
CA ALA A 210 -1.73 2.48 20.26
C ALA A 210 -2.39 1.75 21.43
N GLU A 211 -3.53 2.26 21.92
CA GLU A 211 -4.31 1.64 23.00
C GLU A 211 -4.85 0.26 22.59
N MET A 212 -5.24 0.08 21.32
CA MET A 212 -5.66 -1.23 20.79
C MET A 212 -4.49 -2.22 20.79
N ALA A 213 -3.26 -1.76 20.43
CA ALA A 213 -2.05 -2.58 20.47
C ALA A 213 -1.71 -3.01 21.90
N GLU A 214 -1.73 -2.08 22.85
CA GLU A 214 -1.47 -2.35 24.27
C GLU A 214 -2.53 -3.28 24.86
N ARG A 215 -3.81 -3.07 24.54
CA ARG A 215 -4.90 -3.96 24.97
C ARG A 215 -4.72 -5.38 24.45
N LEU A 216 -4.33 -5.52 23.16
CA LEU A 216 -4.02 -6.82 22.58
C LEU A 216 -2.78 -7.45 23.23
N HIS A 217 -1.72 -6.68 23.48
CA HIS A 217 -0.53 -7.16 24.16
C HIS A 217 -0.85 -7.66 25.58
N ALA A 218 -1.67 -6.92 26.33
CA ALA A 218 -2.13 -7.34 27.65
C ALA A 218 -2.95 -8.65 27.63
N GLN A 219 -3.60 -8.97 26.50
CA GLN A 219 -4.35 -10.23 26.32
C GLN A 219 -3.44 -11.46 26.37
N PHE A 220 -2.15 -11.30 26.05
CA PHE A 220 -1.17 -12.38 26.07
C PHE A 220 -0.20 -12.25 27.24
N GLY A 221 0.41 -13.36 27.67
CA GLY A 221 1.46 -13.36 28.68
C GLY A 221 2.87 -13.16 28.12
N SER A 222 3.07 -13.44 26.83
CA SER A 222 4.40 -13.56 26.22
C SER A 222 4.47 -13.05 24.76
N ALA A 223 3.52 -12.23 24.30
CA ALA A 223 3.60 -11.62 22.98
C ALA A 223 4.75 -10.60 22.92
N GLU A 224 5.48 -10.56 21.82
CA GLU A 224 6.43 -9.49 21.55
C GLU A 224 5.80 -8.41 20.68
N MET A 225 6.10 -7.15 20.99
CA MET A 225 5.56 -5.99 20.29
C MET A 225 6.67 -5.17 19.65
N ALA A 226 6.43 -4.63 18.45
CA ALA A 226 7.34 -3.75 17.74
C ALA A 226 6.60 -2.52 17.20
N ASP A 227 7.13 -1.34 17.55
CA ASP A 227 6.66 -0.07 17.01
C ASP A 227 7.45 0.28 15.75
N LEU A 228 6.76 0.39 14.62
CA LEU A 228 7.36 0.79 13.34
C LEU A 228 7.97 2.20 13.39
N SER A 229 7.47 3.09 14.25
CA SER A 229 8.00 4.45 14.39
C SER A 229 9.39 4.47 15.00
N GLY A 230 9.71 3.50 15.86
CA GLY A 230 11.01 3.33 16.51
C GLY A 230 12.04 2.56 15.70
N ILE A 231 11.67 2.00 14.55
CA ILE A 231 12.58 1.22 13.71
C ILE A 231 13.23 2.14 12.67
N ASP A 232 14.57 2.14 12.63
CA ASP A 232 15.30 2.81 11.54
C ASP A 232 15.03 2.08 10.21
N ILE A 233 14.11 2.60 9.40
CA ILE A 233 13.84 2.17 8.03
C ILE A 233 14.16 3.34 7.12
N ARG A 234 15.32 3.30 6.46
CA ARG A 234 15.85 4.43 5.67
C ARG A 234 15.00 4.84 4.48
N GLY A 235 14.14 3.96 3.98
CA GLY A 235 13.26 4.29 2.87
C GLY A 235 12.42 3.10 2.41
N GLY A 236 11.46 3.36 1.53
CA GLY A 236 10.65 2.34 0.88
C GLY A 236 11.44 1.54 -0.18
N CYS A 237 10.80 0.51 -0.74
CA CYS A 237 11.40 -0.27 -1.81
C CYS A 237 11.78 0.63 -2.99
N LEU A 238 13.03 0.50 -3.47
CA LEU A 238 13.55 1.27 -4.62
C LEU A 238 13.16 0.65 -5.97
N GLY A 239 12.58 -0.57 -5.97
CA GLY A 239 12.35 -1.32 -7.21
C GLY A 239 13.63 -1.67 -7.98
N CYS A 240 14.77 -1.68 -7.31
CA CYS A 240 16.08 -1.90 -7.93
C CYS A 240 16.34 -3.36 -8.34
N LEU A 241 15.48 -4.30 -7.93
CA LEU A 241 15.53 -5.73 -8.21
C LEU A 241 16.80 -6.45 -7.71
N LYS A 242 17.62 -5.80 -6.87
CA LYS A 242 18.83 -6.40 -6.31
C LYS A 242 18.53 -7.68 -5.51
N CYS A 243 17.35 -7.75 -4.92
CA CYS A 243 16.87 -8.91 -4.16
C CYS A 243 16.50 -10.12 -5.05
N GLY A 244 16.23 -9.94 -6.33
CA GLY A 244 15.79 -11.01 -7.22
C GLY A 244 16.73 -12.21 -7.28
N ALA A 245 18.05 -11.96 -7.29
CA ALA A 245 19.05 -13.01 -7.40
C ALA A 245 19.37 -13.73 -6.09
N LYS A 246 19.30 -13.05 -4.92
CA LYS A 246 19.81 -13.60 -3.64
C LYS A 246 18.96 -13.28 -2.42
N ASN A 247 17.75 -12.75 -2.57
CA ASN A 247 16.91 -12.25 -1.45
C ASN A 247 17.67 -11.26 -0.52
N VAL A 248 18.47 -10.37 -1.09
CA VAL A 248 19.26 -9.36 -0.38
C VAL A 248 18.76 -7.98 -0.78
N CYS A 249 18.25 -7.19 0.18
CA CYS A 249 17.81 -5.83 -0.08
C CYS A 249 18.98 -4.87 -0.32
N ALA A 250 18.75 -3.80 -1.09
CA ALA A 250 19.75 -2.74 -1.27
C ALA A 250 20.14 -2.06 0.05
N TYR A 251 19.30 -2.11 1.05
CA TYR A 251 19.49 -1.53 2.38
C TYR A 251 20.03 -2.51 3.43
N ASP A 252 20.27 -3.78 3.09
CA ASP A 252 20.74 -4.76 4.06
C ASP A 252 22.04 -4.33 4.70
N GLY A 253 22.10 -4.41 6.04
CA GLY A 253 23.22 -3.94 6.86
C GLY A 253 23.30 -2.43 7.04
N SER A 254 22.37 -1.65 6.46
CA SER A 254 22.34 -0.19 6.59
C SER A 254 21.14 0.35 7.36
N ASP A 255 20.13 -0.48 7.65
CA ASP A 255 18.96 -0.14 8.46
C ASP A 255 18.43 -1.33 9.28
N GLY A 256 17.47 -1.07 10.17
CA GLY A 256 16.91 -2.07 11.09
C GLY A 256 15.76 -2.90 10.52
N PHE A 257 15.34 -2.70 9.26
CA PHE A 257 14.14 -3.33 8.73
C PHE A 257 14.23 -4.86 8.71
N ARG A 258 15.27 -5.42 8.09
CA ARG A 258 15.36 -6.87 7.87
C ARG A 258 15.38 -7.69 9.16
N PRO A 259 16.21 -7.38 10.18
CA PRO A 259 16.18 -8.11 11.45
C PRO A 259 14.79 -8.11 12.10
N VAL A 260 14.11 -6.97 12.08
CA VAL A 260 12.76 -6.86 12.64
C VAL A 260 11.76 -7.68 11.81
N PHE A 261 11.78 -7.59 10.49
CA PHE A 261 10.87 -8.36 9.64
C PHE A 261 11.07 -9.87 9.79
N GLU A 262 12.32 -10.33 9.82
CA GLU A 262 12.63 -11.77 10.04
C GLU A 262 12.10 -12.24 11.42
N LYS A 263 12.32 -11.46 12.47
CA LYS A 263 11.87 -11.81 13.83
C LYS A 263 10.35 -11.72 13.98
N MET A 264 9.77 -10.61 13.52
CA MET A 264 8.36 -10.28 13.82
C MET A 264 7.37 -10.90 12.83
N VAL A 265 7.82 -11.25 11.62
CA VAL A 265 6.94 -11.81 10.58
C VAL A 265 7.35 -13.22 10.21
N VAL A 266 8.62 -13.43 9.82
CA VAL A 266 9.05 -14.72 9.29
C VAL A 266 9.11 -15.80 10.37
N ASP A 267 9.60 -15.45 11.56
CA ASP A 267 9.73 -16.38 12.70
C ASP A 267 8.47 -16.45 13.60
N ALA A 268 7.36 -15.84 13.21
CA ALA A 268 6.13 -15.84 13.98
C ALA A 268 5.20 -17.00 13.59
N ASP A 269 4.35 -17.45 14.51
CA ASP A 269 3.21 -18.32 14.27
C ASP A 269 1.92 -17.51 14.12
N VAL A 270 1.82 -16.42 14.90
CA VAL A 270 0.68 -15.48 14.88
C VAL A 270 1.23 -14.05 14.77
N VAL A 271 0.74 -13.30 13.80
CA VAL A 271 1.13 -11.90 13.59
C VAL A 271 -0.09 -11.00 13.64
N PHE A 272 -0.05 -9.99 14.48
CA PHE A 272 -1.05 -8.93 14.51
C PHE A 272 -0.44 -7.64 13.95
N PHE A 273 -1.18 -6.99 13.06
CA PHE A 273 -0.87 -5.66 12.56
C PHE A 273 -1.89 -4.67 13.13
N VAL A 274 -1.40 -3.61 13.76
CA VAL A 274 -2.25 -2.59 14.38
C VAL A 274 -1.90 -1.23 13.82
N GLY A 275 -2.83 -0.60 13.11
CA GLY A 275 -2.56 0.67 12.43
C GLY A 275 -3.74 1.60 12.35
N THR A 276 -3.46 2.85 11.97
CA THR A 276 -4.45 3.90 11.78
C THR A 276 -4.71 4.10 10.29
N LEU A 277 -5.97 4.25 9.94
CA LEU A 277 -6.38 4.67 8.60
C LEU A 277 -6.06 6.17 8.44
N ARG A 278 -5.14 6.51 7.52
CA ARG A 278 -4.66 7.89 7.34
C ARG A 278 -5.33 8.64 6.20
N ASP A 279 -5.59 7.98 5.12
CA ASP A 279 -6.36 8.43 3.97
C ASP A 279 -7.30 7.29 3.58
N ARG A 280 -7.03 6.58 2.52
CA ARG A 280 -7.76 5.36 2.14
C ARG A 280 -6.94 4.09 2.37
N TYR A 281 -5.87 4.16 3.20
CA TYR A 281 -4.97 3.07 3.54
C TYR A 281 -4.40 3.30 4.95
N LEU A 282 -3.61 2.35 5.45
CA LEU A 282 -2.77 2.53 6.65
C LEU A 282 -1.67 3.58 6.38
N SER A 283 -0.90 3.93 7.39
CA SER A 283 0.17 4.91 7.26
C SER A 283 1.22 4.55 6.19
N ALA A 284 1.95 5.55 5.71
CA ALA A 284 3.08 5.35 4.80
C ALA A 284 4.19 4.49 5.45
N LYS A 285 4.31 4.47 6.78
CA LYS A 285 5.21 3.57 7.52
C LYS A 285 4.82 2.11 7.32
N PHE A 286 3.54 1.76 7.45
CA PHE A 286 3.06 0.42 7.12
C PHE A 286 3.28 0.08 5.65
N LYS A 287 2.99 1.02 4.75
CA LYS A 287 3.25 0.80 3.33
C LYS A 287 4.74 0.57 3.04
N GLN A 288 5.63 1.32 3.70
CA GLN A 288 7.06 1.15 3.63
C GLN A 288 7.49 -0.24 4.13
N PHE A 289 6.92 -0.69 5.25
CA PHE A 289 7.19 -2.00 5.83
C PHE A 289 6.80 -3.13 4.85
N PHE A 290 5.61 -3.07 4.25
CA PHE A 290 5.17 -4.06 3.28
C PHE A 290 5.95 -3.98 1.96
N ASP A 291 6.25 -2.79 1.43
CA ASP A 291 7.05 -2.67 0.21
C ASP A 291 8.45 -3.24 0.38
N ARG A 292 9.05 -3.05 1.56
CA ARG A 292 10.38 -3.56 1.87
C ARG A 292 10.41 -5.08 2.01
N SER A 293 9.29 -5.72 2.36
CA SER A 293 9.19 -7.19 2.42
C SER A 293 9.46 -7.86 1.06
N PHE A 294 9.40 -7.11 -0.04
CA PHE A 294 9.73 -7.59 -1.39
C PHE A 294 11.16 -8.13 -1.53
N TYR A 295 12.05 -7.92 -0.55
CA TYR A 295 13.35 -8.61 -0.56
C TYR A 295 13.22 -10.14 -0.50
N ARG A 296 12.08 -10.65 -0.02
CA ARG A 296 11.69 -12.07 -0.07
C ARG A 296 11.11 -12.49 -1.43
N ASN A 297 11.00 -11.53 -2.35
CA ASN A 297 10.38 -11.69 -3.66
C ASN A 297 8.94 -12.22 -3.57
N HIS A 298 8.61 -13.30 -4.29
CA HIS A 298 7.26 -13.89 -4.30
C HIS A 298 7.13 -15.13 -3.38
N LYS A 299 8.06 -15.32 -2.44
CA LYS A 299 7.98 -16.41 -1.45
C LYS A 299 6.84 -16.14 -0.47
N ALA A 300 6.09 -17.18 -0.13
CA ALA A 300 4.95 -17.10 0.79
C ALA A 300 5.45 -16.83 2.23
N VAL A 301 5.46 -15.56 2.65
CA VAL A 301 5.99 -15.15 3.97
C VAL A 301 5.05 -15.47 5.12
N PHE A 302 3.76 -15.66 4.84
CA PHE A 302 2.75 -15.99 5.85
C PHE A 302 2.30 -17.47 5.79
N GLU A 303 3.02 -18.33 5.07
CA GLU A 303 2.63 -19.74 4.94
C GLU A 303 2.46 -20.40 6.32
N GLY A 304 1.25 -20.93 6.55
CA GLY A 304 0.89 -21.59 7.81
C GLY A 304 0.60 -20.66 9.00
N LYS A 305 0.69 -19.34 8.83
CA LYS A 305 0.55 -18.37 9.93
C LYS A 305 -0.87 -17.84 10.07
N GLN A 306 -1.18 -17.40 11.30
CA GLN A 306 -2.40 -16.63 11.59
C GLN A 306 -2.12 -15.14 11.58
N ILE A 307 -3.01 -14.37 10.93
CA ILE A 307 -2.89 -12.93 10.79
C ILE A 307 -4.12 -12.28 11.40
N GLY A 308 -3.92 -11.34 12.30
CA GLY A 308 -4.97 -10.47 12.83
C GLY A 308 -4.72 -9.02 12.46
N TRP A 309 -5.78 -8.25 12.26
CA TRP A 309 -5.69 -6.82 12.00
C TRP A 309 -6.51 -6.04 13.02
N LEU A 310 -5.94 -4.96 13.53
CA LEU A 310 -6.64 -3.96 14.33
C LEU A 310 -6.46 -2.61 13.64
N VAL A 311 -7.57 -1.93 13.34
CA VAL A 311 -7.56 -0.69 12.57
C VAL A 311 -8.31 0.41 13.32
N SER A 312 -7.62 1.47 13.66
CA SER A 312 -8.26 2.70 14.12
C SER A 312 -8.71 3.53 12.91
N GLY A 313 -9.99 3.87 12.87
CA GLY A 313 -10.61 4.64 11.81
C GLY A 313 -11.74 3.91 11.07
N PRO A 314 -12.38 4.57 10.10
CA PRO A 314 -13.60 4.13 9.45
C PRO A 314 -13.36 3.01 8.41
N LEU A 315 -12.94 1.84 8.86
CA LEU A 315 -12.58 0.69 8.00
C LEU A 315 -13.77 0.21 7.15
N GLY A 316 -14.98 0.23 7.69
CA GLY A 316 -16.20 -0.17 6.97
C GLY A 316 -16.51 0.73 5.77
N GLN A 317 -16.00 1.97 5.77
CA GLN A 317 -16.11 2.91 4.65
C GLN A 317 -15.00 2.71 3.61
N VAL A 318 -13.99 1.86 3.88
CA VAL A 318 -12.84 1.61 2.99
C VAL A 318 -12.70 0.12 2.67
N PRO A 319 -13.68 -0.49 1.96
CA PRO A 319 -13.63 -1.92 1.61
C PRO A 319 -12.39 -2.30 0.80
N ASN A 320 -11.81 -1.34 0.06
CA ASN A 320 -10.58 -1.52 -0.69
C ASN A 320 -9.39 -1.89 0.23
N LEU A 321 -9.29 -1.29 1.43
CA LEU A 321 -8.27 -1.65 2.41
C LEU A 321 -8.45 -3.09 2.91
N ARG A 322 -9.70 -3.50 3.17
CA ARG A 322 -10.00 -4.87 3.57
C ARG A 322 -9.55 -5.87 2.50
N GLN A 323 -9.84 -5.61 1.22
CA GLN A 323 -9.37 -6.45 0.12
C GLN A 323 -7.84 -6.56 0.09
N ILE A 324 -7.11 -5.49 0.36
CA ILE A 324 -5.65 -5.52 0.42
C ILE A 324 -5.15 -6.38 1.58
N MET A 325 -5.76 -6.27 2.77
CA MET A 325 -5.43 -7.10 3.93
C MET A 325 -5.65 -8.60 3.63
N GLU A 326 -6.78 -8.92 3.03
CA GLU A 326 -7.12 -10.29 2.62
C GLU A 326 -6.14 -10.81 1.56
N ALA A 327 -5.78 -9.97 0.59
CA ALA A 327 -4.83 -10.34 -0.45
C ALA A 327 -3.42 -10.60 0.08
N TYR A 328 -2.94 -9.87 1.09
CA TYR A 328 -1.64 -10.13 1.71
C TYR A 328 -1.59 -11.53 2.34
N ALA A 329 -2.67 -11.92 3.03
CA ALA A 329 -2.76 -13.25 3.62
C ALA A 329 -2.85 -14.32 2.54
N ASP A 330 -3.75 -14.17 1.57
CA ASP A 330 -4.08 -15.20 0.57
C ASP A 330 -2.89 -15.48 -0.37
N VAL A 331 -2.26 -14.44 -0.93
CA VAL A 331 -1.09 -14.64 -1.82
C VAL A 331 0.08 -15.29 -1.10
N SER A 332 0.20 -15.05 0.20
CA SER A 332 1.28 -15.57 1.05
C SER A 332 0.90 -16.83 1.83
N ARG A 333 -0.23 -17.48 1.51
CA ARG A 333 -0.73 -18.72 2.14
C ARG A 333 -0.92 -18.62 3.65
N GLY A 334 -1.26 -17.43 4.15
CA GLY A 334 -1.63 -17.19 5.54
C GLY A 334 -3.13 -17.26 5.74
N ASN A 335 -3.57 -17.26 6.98
CA ASN A 335 -4.98 -17.21 7.36
C ASN A 335 -5.31 -15.94 8.11
N ILE A 336 -6.39 -15.23 7.74
CA ILE A 336 -6.90 -14.11 8.53
C ILE A 336 -7.77 -14.66 9.66
N ALA A 337 -7.26 -14.56 10.90
CA ALA A 337 -8.00 -14.90 12.10
C ALA A 337 -9.16 -13.91 12.36
N GLY A 338 -8.98 -12.66 11.99
CA GLY A 338 -10.02 -11.63 12.06
C GLY A 338 -9.49 -10.22 11.86
N ILE A 339 -10.42 -9.28 11.74
CA ILE A 339 -10.16 -7.85 11.60
C ILE A 339 -11.06 -7.13 12.60
N VAL A 340 -10.49 -6.28 13.45
CA VAL A 340 -11.19 -5.45 14.43
C VAL A 340 -10.98 -3.98 14.09
N SER A 341 -12.03 -3.16 14.22
CA SER A 341 -11.92 -1.70 14.12
C SER A 341 -12.58 -1.02 15.31
N ASP A 342 -12.25 0.25 15.52
CA ASP A 342 -12.84 1.08 16.57
C ASP A 342 -14.11 1.82 16.13
N GLU A 343 -14.66 1.48 14.95
CA GLU A 343 -15.86 2.13 14.39
C GLU A 343 -17.13 1.97 15.24
N SER A 344 -17.21 0.95 16.09
CA SER A 344 -18.37 0.75 16.96
C SER A 344 -18.57 1.91 17.95
N GLY A 345 -17.50 2.65 18.30
CA GLY A 345 -17.54 3.70 19.29
C GLY A 345 -17.86 3.20 20.72
N ASP A 346 -17.65 1.91 20.99
CA ASP A 346 -17.90 1.26 22.28
C ASP A 346 -16.65 0.51 22.75
N SER A 347 -16.00 1.02 23.78
CA SER A 347 -14.75 0.44 24.32
C SER A 347 -14.90 -0.99 24.81
N ALA A 348 -16.02 -1.31 25.48
CA ALA A 348 -16.24 -2.66 26.02
C ALA A 348 -16.46 -3.67 24.87
N PHE A 349 -17.15 -3.26 23.82
CA PHE A 349 -17.35 -4.10 22.63
C PHE A 349 -16.04 -4.32 21.87
N ILE A 350 -15.19 -3.28 21.74
CA ILE A 350 -13.86 -3.39 21.13
C ILE A 350 -12.97 -4.33 21.94
N ASP A 351 -12.97 -4.22 23.29
CA ASP A 351 -12.25 -5.13 24.19
C ASP A 351 -12.68 -6.60 23.97
N ALA A 352 -13.98 -6.84 23.87
CA ALA A 352 -14.50 -8.18 23.59
C ALA A 352 -14.08 -8.70 22.22
N GLN A 353 -14.07 -7.85 21.19
CA GLN A 353 -13.61 -8.22 19.85
C GLN A 353 -12.11 -8.53 19.82
N ILE A 354 -11.28 -7.75 20.52
CA ILE A 354 -9.83 -7.99 20.65
C ILE A 354 -9.57 -9.33 21.34
N THR A 355 -10.30 -9.61 22.44
CA THR A 355 -10.20 -10.90 23.13
C THR A 355 -10.57 -12.07 22.23
N ALA A 356 -11.72 -11.98 21.53
CA ALA A 356 -12.17 -13.03 20.61
C ALA A 356 -11.21 -13.23 19.42
N LEU A 357 -10.60 -12.15 18.92
CA LEU A 357 -9.59 -12.22 17.87
C LEU A 357 -8.33 -12.97 18.34
N ALA A 358 -7.84 -12.64 19.54
CA ALA A 358 -6.67 -13.27 20.14
C ALA A 358 -6.90 -14.79 20.35
N GLU A 359 -8.04 -15.17 20.95
CA GLU A 359 -8.42 -16.56 21.18
C GLU A 359 -8.54 -17.35 19.88
N ARG A 360 -9.20 -16.76 18.87
CA ARG A 360 -9.36 -17.38 17.55
C ARG A 360 -8.03 -17.59 16.84
N ALA A 361 -7.12 -16.62 16.89
CA ALA A 361 -5.81 -16.73 16.27
C ALA A 361 -4.99 -17.86 16.89
N VAL A 362 -4.99 -17.96 18.22
CA VAL A 362 -4.32 -19.06 18.94
C VAL A 362 -4.97 -20.41 18.62
N TYR A 363 -6.30 -20.49 18.64
CA TYR A 363 -7.02 -21.71 18.29
C TYR A 363 -6.66 -22.20 16.90
N PHE A 364 -6.72 -21.34 15.89
CA PHE A 364 -6.38 -21.71 14.51
C PHE A 364 -4.90 -22.07 14.35
N ALA A 365 -3.99 -21.38 15.04
CA ALA A 365 -2.57 -21.72 15.03
C ALA A 365 -2.33 -23.14 15.58
N ARG A 366 -2.96 -23.49 16.71
CA ARG A 366 -2.85 -24.83 17.32
C ARG A 366 -3.45 -25.93 16.46
N GLN A 367 -4.52 -25.63 15.69
CA GLN A 367 -5.14 -26.58 14.76
C GLN A 367 -4.42 -26.66 13.42
N GLY A 368 -3.43 -25.80 13.15
CA GLY A 368 -2.81 -25.68 11.82
C GLY A 368 -3.81 -25.28 10.74
N TYR A 369 -4.89 -24.56 11.13
CA TYR A 369 -5.95 -24.21 10.19
C TYR A 369 -5.54 -23.07 9.28
N ILE A 370 -5.70 -23.26 7.97
CA ILE A 370 -5.59 -22.23 6.94
C ILE A 370 -6.83 -22.31 6.07
N ALA A 371 -7.50 -21.19 5.88
CA ALA A 371 -8.67 -21.14 4.99
C ALA A 371 -8.26 -21.53 3.55
N PRO A 372 -9.15 -22.21 2.80
CA PRO A 372 -8.91 -22.47 1.39
C PRO A 372 -8.60 -21.19 0.61
N SER A 373 -7.62 -21.28 -0.29
CA SER A 373 -7.21 -20.14 -1.12
C SER A 373 -8.35 -19.69 -2.03
N THR A 374 -8.48 -18.40 -2.22
CA THR A 374 -9.42 -17.86 -3.20
C THR A 374 -8.90 -18.04 -4.62
N PHE A 375 -9.79 -17.86 -5.60
CA PHE A 375 -9.38 -17.82 -7.01
C PHE A 375 -8.29 -16.75 -7.25
N LEU A 376 -8.43 -15.57 -6.63
CA LEU A 376 -7.46 -14.48 -6.81
C LEU A 376 -6.09 -14.82 -6.22
N GLY A 377 -6.04 -15.46 -5.06
CA GLY A 377 -4.78 -15.91 -4.45
C GLY A 377 -4.08 -16.97 -5.29
N ASP A 378 -4.81 -17.97 -5.75
CA ASP A 378 -4.27 -19.02 -6.62
C ASP A 378 -3.85 -18.46 -7.99
N ALA A 379 -4.69 -17.65 -8.62
CA ALA A 379 -4.38 -17.03 -9.90
C ALA A 379 -3.14 -16.13 -9.79
N GLY A 380 -3.03 -15.36 -8.72
CA GLY A 380 -1.85 -14.50 -8.48
C GLY A 380 -0.55 -15.27 -8.35
N ARG A 381 -0.55 -16.34 -7.55
CA ARG A 381 0.64 -17.20 -7.41
C ARG A 381 1.03 -17.85 -8.74
N ARG A 382 0.06 -18.32 -9.53
CA ARG A 382 0.30 -18.89 -10.87
C ARG A 382 0.83 -17.84 -11.82
N LEU A 383 0.25 -16.63 -11.82
CA LEU A 383 0.70 -15.53 -12.65
C LEU A 383 2.18 -15.20 -12.38
N PHE A 384 2.57 -15.02 -11.12
CA PHE A 384 3.97 -14.76 -10.75
C PHE A 384 4.90 -15.88 -11.17
N ARG A 385 4.51 -17.15 -10.92
CA ARG A 385 5.28 -18.31 -11.37
C ARG A 385 5.50 -18.29 -12.89
N ASP A 386 4.43 -18.10 -13.64
CA ASP A 386 4.47 -18.19 -15.10
C ASP A 386 5.27 -17.03 -15.72
N GLU A 387 5.15 -15.81 -15.19
CA GLU A 387 5.96 -14.66 -15.59
C GLU A 387 7.47 -14.91 -15.34
N ILE A 388 7.80 -15.51 -14.18
CA ILE A 388 9.18 -15.85 -13.85
C ILE A 388 9.70 -16.95 -14.77
N TRP A 389 8.92 -18.00 -15.04
CA TRP A 389 9.32 -19.09 -15.93
C TRP A 389 9.44 -18.63 -17.39
N ALA A 390 8.54 -17.78 -17.85
CA ALA A 390 8.51 -17.31 -19.23
C ALA A 390 9.66 -16.37 -19.59
N GLY A 391 10.03 -15.42 -18.72
CA GLY A 391 10.97 -14.38 -19.12
C GLY A 391 11.82 -13.76 -18.00
N MET A 392 11.44 -13.92 -16.73
CA MET A 392 12.11 -13.22 -15.63
C MET A 392 13.02 -14.11 -14.77
N ARG A 393 13.31 -15.34 -15.18
CA ARG A 393 14.12 -16.31 -14.41
C ARG A 393 15.52 -15.83 -14.07
N ILE A 394 16.12 -14.98 -14.92
CA ILE A 394 17.48 -14.44 -14.68
C ILE A 394 17.41 -13.32 -13.65
N ILE A 395 16.34 -12.54 -13.65
CA ILE A 395 16.14 -11.41 -12.74
C ILE A 395 15.72 -11.91 -11.35
N PHE A 396 14.84 -12.92 -11.32
CA PHE A 396 14.27 -13.52 -10.12
C PHE A 396 14.74 -14.98 -9.96
N GLU A 397 16.04 -15.18 -9.87
CA GLU A 397 16.67 -16.50 -9.79
C GLU A 397 16.20 -17.28 -8.54
N GLU A 398 16.05 -16.58 -7.40
CA GLU A 398 15.59 -17.19 -6.16
C GLU A 398 14.11 -17.63 -6.23
N ASP A 399 13.25 -16.85 -6.90
CA ASP A 399 11.87 -17.26 -7.12
C ASP A 399 11.77 -18.42 -8.11
N TYR A 400 12.61 -18.42 -9.15
CA TYR A 400 12.66 -19.55 -10.08
C TYR A 400 13.00 -20.85 -9.35
N ARG A 401 13.99 -20.82 -8.44
CA ARG A 401 14.36 -21.97 -7.60
C ARG A 401 13.23 -22.37 -6.65
N TYR A 402 12.58 -21.37 -6.03
CA TYR A 402 11.44 -21.59 -5.12
C TYR A 402 10.29 -22.27 -5.84
N PHE A 403 9.82 -21.70 -6.95
CA PHE A 403 8.70 -22.27 -7.70
C PHE A 403 9.02 -23.64 -8.30
N LYS A 404 10.26 -23.89 -8.72
CA LYS A 404 10.66 -25.23 -9.18
C LYS A 404 10.58 -26.30 -8.08
N LYS A 405 10.72 -25.91 -6.80
CA LYS A 405 10.66 -26.81 -5.65
C LYS A 405 9.23 -27.02 -5.14
N THR A 406 8.38 -26.01 -5.25
CA THR A 406 7.06 -25.97 -4.59
C THR A 406 5.88 -26.25 -5.53
N TRP A 407 6.14 -26.35 -6.84
CA TRP A 407 5.17 -26.65 -7.91
C TRP A 407 5.66 -27.82 -8.79
#